data_7e6a727a9c5ea32bf763749cacf93d0a
#
_entry.id   7e6a727a9c5ea32bf763749cacf93d0a
#
_cell.length_a   1.000
_cell.length_b   1.000
_cell.length_c   1.000
_cell.angle_alpha   90.00
_cell.angle_beta   90.00
_cell.angle_gamma   90.00
#
_symmetry.space_group_name_H-M   'P 1'
#
loop_
_entity.id
_entity.type
_entity.pdbx_description
1 polymer ?
#
loop_
_entity_poly.entity_id
_entity_poly.type
_entity_poly.pdbx_seq_one_letter_code
_entity_poly.pdbx_strand_id
1 'polypeptide(L)'
;MKSIFILVFATLCLSFAAFAKQDGGGSSGGQGSSGGSSGGSSGGSSGGSSGGESDGTGYQGSTGYDGELKRILFEIEKNENYEGALKDLEVYVYENPQNANGWSLIGFASRKLGKYEDSELYYSTGLEIDPNHDDILAYQGELFLETGRYEKALLNLEKLTEICVFNCDEKKELSEAISKYESENNL
;
A
#
# COMPACT_ATOMS: atom_id res chain seq x y z
N MET A 1 -19.88 -24.75 41.08
CA MET A 1 -20.19 -25.73 40.00
C MET A 1 -19.14 -25.55 38.93
N LYS A 2 -18.25 -26.53 38.78
CA LYS A 2 -17.11 -26.50 37.88
C LYS A 2 -17.53 -27.03 36.52
N SER A 3 -17.54 -26.19 35.46
CA SER A 3 -17.71 -26.67 34.08
C SER A 3 -16.35 -26.80 33.43
N ILE A 4 -16.05 -28.04 33.09
CA ILE A 4 -14.88 -28.51 32.38
C ILE A 4 -15.11 -28.23 30.90
N PHE A 5 -14.29 -27.37 30.26
CA PHE A 5 -14.26 -27.29 28.80
C PHE A 5 -13.17 -28.22 28.26
N ILE A 6 -13.68 -29.22 27.53
CA ILE A 6 -12.87 -30.26 26.85
C ILE A 6 -12.26 -29.66 25.60
N LEU A 7 -10.92 -29.70 25.56
CA LEU A 7 -10.10 -29.47 24.37
C LEU A 7 -10.36 -30.58 23.35
N VAL A 8 -10.81 -30.22 22.16
CA VAL A 8 -10.76 -31.10 20.99
C VAL A 8 -9.68 -30.59 20.05
N PHE A 9 -8.52 -31.17 20.14
CA PHE A 9 -7.48 -31.07 19.12
C PHE A 9 -7.84 -31.96 17.96
N ALA A 10 -8.23 -31.38 16.83
CA ALA A 10 -8.31 -32.09 15.57
C ALA A 10 -7.00 -31.85 14.79
N THR A 11 -6.12 -32.81 14.84
CA THR A 11 -4.97 -32.95 13.97
C THR A 11 -5.43 -33.21 12.55
N LEU A 12 -5.14 -32.28 11.62
CA LEU A 12 -5.29 -32.55 10.19
C LEU A 12 -3.90 -32.70 9.59
N CYS A 13 -3.57 -33.96 9.25
CA CYS A 13 -2.33 -34.37 8.62
C CYS A 13 -2.20 -33.84 7.18
N LEU A 14 -0.97 -33.44 6.89
CA LEU A 14 -0.42 -33.13 5.58
C LEU A 14 -0.73 -34.17 4.51
N SER A 15 -0.99 -33.69 3.31
CA SER A 15 -0.69 -34.44 2.09
C SER A 15 0.03 -33.53 1.11
N PHE A 16 1.36 -33.63 1.12
CA PHE A 16 2.22 -33.15 0.06
C PHE A 16 2.04 -34.05 -1.15
N ALA A 17 1.47 -33.54 -2.23
CA ALA A 17 1.54 -34.17 -3.54
C ALA A 17 2.61 -33.45 -4.36
N ALA A 18 3.72 -34.10 -4.55
CA ALA A 18 4.77 -33.74 -5.48
C ALA A 18 4.21 -33.83 -6.90
N PHE A 19 4.26 -32.75 -7.67
CA PHE A 19 4.00 -32.79 -9.11
C PHE A 19 5.33 -32.81 -9.86
N ALA A 20 5.54 -33.93 -10.52
CA ALA A 20 6.73 -34.24 -11.28
C ALA A 20 6.76 -33.46 -12.62
N LYS A 21 7.95 -33.02 -12.93
CA LYS A 21 8.48 -32.50 -14.18
C LYS A 21 8.16 -33.41 -15.37
N GLN A 22 7.65 -32.84 -16.46
CA GLN A 22 7.60 -33.51 -17.76
C GLN A 22 8.25 -32.61 -18.81
N ASP A 23 9.45 -33.03 -19.19
CA ASP A 23 10.17 -32.54 -20.35
C ASP A 23 9.52 -33.09 -21.65
N GLY A 24 9.43 -32.26 -22.68
CA GLY A 24 9.01 -32.68 -23.99
C GLY A 24 9.34 -31.64 -25.03
N GLY A 25 10.42 -31.88 -25.72
CA GLY A 25 10.98 -31.04 -26.78
C GLY A 25 10.20 -31.08 -28.11
N GLY A 26 10.48 -30.11 -28.94
CA GLY A 26 9.96 -30.05 -30.30
C GLY A 26 10.48 -28.84 -31.07
N SER A 27 11.46 -29.10 -31.88
CA SER A 27 12.18 -28.25 -32.83
C SER A 27 11.34 -27.87 -34.06
N SER A 28 11.69 -26.73 -34.65
CA SER A 28 11.76 -26.33 -36.07
C SER A 28 11.10 -24.97 -36.28
N GLY A 29 11.76 -23.89 -36.74
CA GLY A 29 12.42 -23.81 -38.02
C GLY A 29 11.57 -22.95 -38.94
N GLY A 30 12.00 -21.71 -39.26
CA GLY A 30 11.33 -20.86 -40.24
C GLY A 30 11.98 -19.50 -40.39
N GLN A 31 12.92 -19.39 -41.31
CA GLN A 31 13.52 -18.16 -41.85
C GLN A 31 12.57 -17.39 -42.75
N GLY A 32 12.75 -16.06 -42.84
CA GLY A 32 12.22 -15.19 -43.89
C GLY A 32 12.29 -13.74 -43.42
N SER A 33 13.27 -13.02 -43.64
CA SER A 33 13.82 -12.24 -44.74
C SER A 33 12.99 -11.01 -45.15
N SER A 34 13.69 -9.89 -44.94
CA SER A 34 13.81 -8.67 -45.75
C SER A 34 12.64 -7.69 -45.89
N GLY A 35 12.93 -6.44 -45.53
CA GLY A 35 12.97 -5.40 -46.55
C GLY A 35 12.07 -4.19 -46.30
N GLY A 36 12.65 -2.99 -46.31
CA GLY A 36 11.99 -1.77 -46.72
C GLY A 36 12.06 -0.61 -45.74
N SER A 37 13.04 0.10 -45.83
CA SER A 37 13.36 1.54 -45.98
C SER A 37 12.25 2.58 -45.89
N SER A 38 12.68 3.61 -45.20
CA SER A 38 12.59 5.07 -45.49
C SER A 38 11.35 5.84 -45.10
N GLY A 39 11.61 6.82 -44.26
CA GLY A 39 11.36 8.22 -44.61
C GLY A 39 10.20 8.88 -43.89
N GLY A 40 10.51 9.92 -43.15
CA GLY A 40 9.54 10.94 -42.78
C GLY A 40 9.89 11.72 -41.53
N SER A 41 10.68 12.76 -41.75
CA SER A 41 10.97 13.83 -40.78
C SER A 41 9.75 14.68 -40.47
N SER A 42 9.91 15.34 -39.36
CA SER A 42 9.35 16.63 -38.90
C SER A 42 8.31 16.49 -37.81
N GLY A 43 8.61 16.90 -36.62
CA GLY A 43 8.64 18.30 -36.20
C GLY A 43 7.40 18.58 -35.38
N GLY A 44 7.56 18.72 -34.09
CA GLY A 44 6.49 19.13 -33.21
C GLY A 44 6.98 19.23 -31.78
N SER A 45 7.88 20.20 -31.53
CA SER A 45 8.12 20.69 -30.19
C SER A 45 6.86 21.38 -29.69
N SER A 46 6.33 20.94 -28.58
CA SER A 46 5.63 21.82 -27.68
C SER A 46 5.89 21.35 -26.26
N GLY A 47 6.85 22.04 -25.66
CA GLY A 47 7.13 22.00 -24.25
C GLY A 47 5.91 22.48 -23.47
N GLY A 48 5.48 21.65 -22.59
CA GLY A 48 4.60 22.00 -21.50
C GLY A 48 5.36 21.75 -20.19
N SER A 49 6.31 22.65 -19.88
CA SER A 49 6.80 22.79 -18.52
C SER A 49 5.68 23.41 -17.70
N SER A 50 4.91 22.61 -17.01
CA SER A 50 4.21 23.09 -15.84
C SER A 50 5.20 23.04 -14.67
N GLY A 51 5.88 24.15 -14.46
CA GLY A 51 6.63 24.42 -13.25
C GLY A 51 5.67 24.36 -12.06
N GLY A 52 5.79 23.34 -11.24
CA GLY A 52 5.29 23.36 -9.90
C GLY A 52 6.16 24.31 -9.11
N GLU A 53 5.60 25.43 -8.70
CA GLU A 53 6.22 26.31 -7.71
C GLU A 53 6.39 25.51 -6.42
N SER A 54 7.64 25.18 -6.10
CA SER A 54 8.00 24.72 -4.77
C SER A 54 7.98 25.96 -3.87
N ASP A 55 6.90 26.13 -3.11
CA ASP A 55 6.95 26.98 -1.95
C ASP A 55 7.85 26.30 -0.91
N GLY A 56 8.85 27.04 -0.49
CA GLY A 56 9.94 26.53 0.33
C GLY A 56 9.56 26.29 1.79
N THR A 57 8.58 25.43 2.04
CA THR A 57 8.33 24.85 3.35
C THR A 57 8.94 23.46 3.36
N GLY A 58 9.98 23.27 4.12
CA GLY A 58 10.86 22.09 4.13
C GLY A 58 10.25 20.81 4.70
N TYR A 59 8.95 20.58 4.47
CA TYR A 59 8.26 19.30 4.65
C TYR A 59 7.97 18.75 3.24
N GLN A 60 8.75 17.77 2.85
CA GLN A 60 8.39 16.89 1.75
C GLN A 60 7.53 15.78 2.35
N GLY A 61 6.28 16.10 2.66
CA GLY A 61 5.24 15.10 2.80
C GLY A 61 5.17 14.29 1.50
N SER A 62 4.66 13.08 1.57
CA SER A 62 4.65 12.12 0.45
C SER A 62 4.43 12.83 -0.88
N THR A 63 5.42 12.76 -1.77
CA THR A 63 5.37 13.42 -3.08
C THR A 63 4.13 12.93 -3.80
N GLY A 64 3.18 13.80 -4.00
CA GLY A 64 1.79 13.58 -4.34
C GLY A 64 1.51 12.42 -5.29
N TYR A 65 0.36 11.81 -5.10
CA TYR A 65 -0.17 10.72 -5.93
C TYR A 65 -0.12 11.08 -7.42
N ASP A 66 0.33 10.14 -8.26
CA ASP A 66 0.24 10.28 -9.71
C ASP A 66 -1.22 10.21 -10.21
N GLY A 67 -1.41 10.32 -11.52
CA GLY A 67 -2.77 10.37 -12.09
C GLY A 67 -3.58 9.11 -11.87
N GLU A 68 -2.94 7.94 -11.82
CA GLU A 68 -3.61 6.66 -11.62
C GLU A 68 -4.00 6.48 -10.16
N LEU A 69 -3.10 6.72 -9.21
CA LEU A 69 -3.43 6.68 -7.79
C LEU A 69 -4.50 7.70 -7.40
N LYS A 70 -4.48 8.90 -8.00
CA LYS A 70 -5.55 9.89 -7.80
C LYS A 70 -6.91 9.39 -8.28
N ARG A 71 -6.96 8.67 -9.39
CA ARG A 71 -8.19 8.04 -9.89
C ARG A 71 -8.70 6.99 -8.90
N ILE A 72 -7.81 6.11 -8.44
CA ILE A 72 -8.17 5.04 -7.49
C ILE A 72 -8.63 5.65 -6.15
N LEU A 73 -7.92 6.65 -5.65
CA LEU A 73 -8.28 7.35 -4.41
C LEU A 73 -9.66 8.01 -4.54
N PHE A 74 -9.94 8.66 -5.67
CA PHE A 74 -11.26 9.23 -5.93
C PHE A 74 -12.38 8.19 -5.91
N GLU A 75 -12.15 6.99 -6.46
CA GLU A 75 -13.12 5.88 -6.41
C GLU A 75 -13.34 5.38 -4.97
N ILE A 76 -12.28 5.32 -4.16
CA ILE A 76 -12.38 4.99 -2.74
C ILE A 76 -13.22 6.03 -1.99
N GLU A 77 -12.91 7.31 -2.16
CA GLU A 77 -13.57 8.41 -1.44
C GLU A 77 -15.04 8.59 -1.84
N LYS A 78 -15.36 8.37 -3.11
CA LYS A 78 -16.73 8.60 -3.63
C LYS A 78 -17.64 7.40 -3.46
N ASN A 79 -17.11 6.20 -3.64
CA ASN A 79 -17.91 4.99 -3.79
C ASN A 79 -17.65 3.96 -2.68
N GLU A 80 -16.67 4.20 -1.81
CA GLU A 80 -16.21 3.25 -0.78
C GLU A 80 -15.92 1.85 -1.38
N ASN A 81 -15.51 1.82 -2.67
CA ASN A 81 -15.28 0.58 -3.41
C ASN A 81 -13.87 0.04 -3.13
N TYR A 82 -13.64 -0.39 -1.89
CA TYR A 82 -12.33 -0.91 -1.46
C TYR A 82 -11.94 -2.20 -2.19
N GLU A 83 -12.89 -3.10 -2.52
CA GLU A 83 -12.61 -4.31 -3.29
C GLU A 83 -12.16 -4.01 -4.72
N GLY A 84 -12.80 -3.04 -5.37
CA GLY A 84 -12.41 -2.58 -6.70
C GLY A 84 -11.05 -1.92 -6.69
N ALA A 85 -10.85 -1.00 -5.75
CA ALA A 85 -9.58 -0.32 -5.54
C ALA A 85 -8.43 -1.30 -5.25
N LEU A 86 -8.66 -2.33 -4.43
CA LEU A 86 -7.65 -3.33 -4.11
C LEU A 86 -7.11 -4.03 -5.36
N LYS A 87 -7.99 -4.41 -6.30
CA LYS A 87 -7.59 -5.05 -7.56
C LYS A 87 -6.75 -4.13 -8.45
N ASP A 88 -7.17 -2.87 -8.56
CA ASP A 88 -6.42 -1.88 -9.35
C ASP A 88 -5.06 -1.59 -8.69
N LEU A 89 -5.01 -1.51 -7.36
CA LEU A 89 -3.79 -1.28 -6.60
C LEU A 89 -2.82 -2.47 -6.64
N GLU A 90 -3.31 -3.71 -6.67
CA GLU A 90 -2.47 -4.90 -6.86
C GLU A 90 -1.70 -4.83 -8.20
N VAL A 91 -2.37 -4.38 -9.27
CA VAL A 91 -1.73 -4.16 -10.56
C VAL A 91 -0.75 -2.99 -10.48
N TYR A 92 -1.17 -1.89 -9.87
CA TYR A 92 -0.34 -0.70 -9.75
C TYR A 92 0.98 -0.96 -9.01
N VAL A 93 0.95 -1.63 -7.84
CA VAL A 93 2.18 -1.90 -7.07
C VAL A 93 3.08 -2.93 -7.74
N TYR A 94 2.50 -3.83 -8.55
CA TYR A 94 3.29 -4.75 -9.37
C TYR A 94 4.07 -4.01 -10.46
N GLU A 95 3.48 -3.00 -11.10
CA GLU A 95 4.11 -2.19 -12.13
C GLU A 95 5.03 -1.10 -11.54
N ASN A 96 4.72 -0.62 -10.33
CA ASN A 96 5.41 0.48 -9.66
C ASN A 96 5.89 0.08 -8.24
N PRO A 97 6.73 -0.97 -8.10
CA PRO A 97 7.05 -1.56 -6.79
C PRO A 97 7.84 -0.63 -5.84
N GLN A 98 8.41 0.46 -6.37
CA GLN A 98 9.14 1.46 -5.58
C GLN A 98 8.31 2.70 -5.23
N ASN A 99 7.01 2.70 -5.52
CA ASN A 99 6.14 3.80 -5.17
C ASN A 99 5.45 3.56 -3.81
N ALA A 100 5.94 4.22 -2.76
CA ALA A 100 5.39 4.07 -1.40
C ALA A 100 3.91 4.48 -1.29
N ASN A 101 3.45 5.46 -2.09
CA ASN A 101 2.03 5.84 -2.13
C ASN A 101 1.13 4.70 -2.59
N GLY A 102 1.57 3.87 -3.55
CA GLY A 102 0.83 2.68 -3.97
C GLY A 102 0.68 1.68 -2.82
N TRP A 103 1.77 1.45 -2.09
CA TRP A 103 1.76 0.59 -0.90
C TRP A 103 0.93 1.17 0.25
N SER A 104 0.88 2.49 0.39
CA SER A 104 -0.01 3.18 1.33
C SER A 104 -1.48 2.88 1.02
N LEU A 105 -1.91 3.11 -0.22
CA LEU A 105 -3.32 2.94 -0.61
C LEU A 105 -3.79 1.49 -0.59
N ILE A 106 -2.95 0.53 -1.03
CA ILE A 106 -3.33 -0.89 -0.96
C ILE A 106 -3.43 -1.38 0.49
N GLY A 107 -2.55 -0.90 1.37
CA GLY A 107 -2.64 -1.13 2.80
C GLY A 107 -3.93 -0.55 3.39
N PHE A 108 -4.28 0.68 3.03
CA PHE A 108 -5.52 1.34 3.44
C PHE A 108 -6.77 0.57 3.00
N ALA A 109 -6.87 0.21 1.70
CA ALA A 109 -8.00 -0.55 1.18
C ALA A 109 -8.13 -1.92 1.87
N SER A 110 -7.00 -2.61 2.10
CA SER A 110 -6.97 -3.89 2.82
C SER A 110 -7.45 -3.74 4.27
N ARG A 111 -7.03 -2.69 4.99
CA ARG A 111 -7.50 -2.41 6.35
C ARG A 111 -9.01 -2.17 6.38
N LYS A 112 -9.54 -1.36 5.47
CA LYS A 112 -10.99 -1.10 5.37
C LYS A 112 -11.80 -2.34 5.07
N LEU A 113 -11.22 -3.35 4.42
CA LEU A 113 -11.81 -4.67 4.18
C LEU A 113 -11.60 -5.66 5.34
N GLY A 114 -10.95 -5.27 6.44
CA GLY A 114 -10.63 -6.12 7.58
C GLY A 114 -9.52 -7.15 7.30
N LYS A 115 -8.77 -7.01 6.21
CA LYS A 115 -7.62 -7.85 5.85
C LYS A 115 -6.36 -7.31 6.54
N TYR A 116 -6.33 -7.41 7.88
CA TYR A 116 -5.34 -6.73 8.71
C TYR A 116 -3.92 -7.22 8.51
N GLU A 117 -3.72 -8.51 8.30
CA GLU A 117 -2.40 -9.11 8.05
C GLU A 117 -1.82 -8.61 6.71
N ASP A 118 -2.63 -8.60 5.65
CA ASP A 118 -2.23 -8.07 4.34
C ASP A 118 -1.92 -6.57 4.43
N SER A 119 -2.78 -5.81 5.12
CA SER A 119 -2.59 -4.38 5.35
C SER A 119 -1.26 -4.08 6.04
N GLU A 120 -0.93 -4.81 7.12
CA GLU A 120 0.33 -4.62 7.84
C GLU A 120 1.54 -4.93 6.94
N LEU A 121 1.46 -5.97 6.11
CA LEU A 121 2.50 -6.29 5.14
C LEU A 121 2.71 -5.15 4.14
N TYR A 122 1.62 -4.63 3.57
CA TYR A 122 1.69 -3.54 2.59
C TYR A 122 2.26 -2.25 3.19
N TYR A 123 1.82 -1.86 4.39
CA TYR A 123 2.39 -0.71 5.09
C TYR A 123 3.88 -0.91 5.41
N SER A 124 4.26 -2.10 5.86
CA SER A 124 5.66 -2.40 6.13
C SER A 124 6.52 -2.29 4.87
N THR A 125 6.02 -2.80 3.73
CA THR A 125 6.69 -2.67 2.43
C THR A 125 6.84 -1.20 2.01
N GLY A 126 5.80 -0.39 2.20
CA GLY A 126 5.87 1.04 1.92
C GLY A 126 6.88 1.77 2.81
N LEU A 127 6.97 1.43 4.10
CA LEU A 127 7.96 2.00 5.04
C LEU A 127 9.39 1.51 4.79
N GLU A 128 9.59 0.36 4.15
CA GLU A 128 10.93 -0.04 3.67
C GLU A 128 11.41 0.85 2.53
N ILE A 129 10.50 1.37 1.70
CA ILE A 129 10.80 2.28 0.59
C ILE A 129 10.97 3.72 1.10
N ASP A 130 10.02 4.20 1.88
CA ASP A 130 10.03 5.51 2.52
C ASP A 130 9.75 5.41 4.02
N PRO A 131 10.78 5.35 4.87
CA PRO A 131 10.63 5.23 6.32
C PRO A 131 9.95 6.43 7.01
N ASN A 132 9.77 7.53 6.29
CA ASN A 132 9.16 8.76 6.79
C ASN A 132 7.81 9.07 6.11
N HIS A 133 7.22 8.10 5.44
CA HIS A 133 5.92 8.27 4.79
C HIS A 133 4.82 8.50 5.84
N ASP A 134 4.30 9.70 5.89
CA ASP A 134 3.33 10.15 6.89
C ASP A 134 1.99 9.41 6.84
N ASP A 135 1.37 9.30 5.65
CA ASP A 135 0.13 8.53 5.49
C ASP A 135 0.28 7.08 6.00
N ILE A 136 1.40 6.41 5.66
CA ILE A 136 1.60 5.02 6.08
C ILE A 136 1.75 4.93 7.60
N LEU A 137 2.50 5.84 8.21
CA LEU A 137 2.66 5.86 9.67
C LEU A 137 1.33 6.09 10.37
N ALA A 138 0.49 6.99 9.85
CA ALA A 138 -0.83 7.25 10.41
C ALA A 138 -1.75 6.04 10.25
N TYR A 139 -1.91 5.53 9.03
CA TYR A 139 -2.82 4.41 8.74
C TYR A 139 -2.38 3.10 9.41
N GLN A 140 -1.07 2.83 9.51
CA GLN A 140 -0.55 1.70 10.27
C GLN A 140 -0.78 1.89 11.77
N GLY A 141 -0.69 3.12 12.28
CA GLY A 141 -1.05 3.45 13.65
C GLY A 141 -2.51 3.12 13.95
N GLU A 142 -3.43 3.51 13.07
CA GLU A 142 -4.85 3.14 13.19
C GLU A 142 -5.06 1.61 13.10
N LEU A 143 -4.36 0.92 12.20
CA LEU A 143 -4.37 -0.55 12.14
C LEU A 143 -3.95 -1.18 13.48
N PHE A 144 -2.94 -0.62 14.13
CA PHE A 144 -2.49 -1.10 15.42
C PHE A 144 -3.54 -0.90 16.52
N LEU A 145 -4.28 0.21 16.50
CA LEU A 145 -5.41 0.42 17.42
C LEU A 145 -6.54 -0.58 17.16
N GLU A 146 -6.95 -0.77 15.90
CA GLU A 146 -7.99 -1.72 15.50
C GLU A 146 -7.66 -3.17 15.90
N THR A 147 -6.37 -3.49 16.01
CA THR A 147 -5.87 -4.82 16.38
C THR A 147 -5.36 -4.92 17.83
N GLY A 148 -5.64 -3.90 18.67
CA GLY A 148 -5.31 -3.88 20.10
C GLY A 148 -3.82 -3.73 20.43
N ARG A 149 -3.03 -3.20 19.50
CA ARG A 149 -1.57 -3.02 19.64
C ARG A 149 -1.22 -1.56 19.94
N TYR A 150 -1.82 -1.02 20.99
CA TYR A 150 -1.76 0.39 21.38
C TYR A 150 -0.35 0.98 21.42
N GLU A 151 0.62 0.29 22.02
CA GLU A 151 2.01 0.77 22.12
C GLU A 151 2.66 0.97 20.74
N LYS A 152 2.31 0.14 19.76
CA LYS A 152 2.81 0.34 18.39
C LYS A 152 2.21 1.58 17.73
N ALA A 153 0.96 1.90 18.01
CA ALA A 153 0.35 3.14 17.53
C ALA A 153 1.04 4.37 18.13
N LEU A 154 1.41 4.32 19.41
CA LEU A 154 2.18 5.39 20.05
C LEU A 154 3.56 5.60 19.41
N LEU A 155 4.26 4.52 19.04
CA LEU A 155 5.55 4.62 18.33
C LEU A 155 5.41 5.29 16.96
N ASN A 156 4.34 5.00 16.22
CA ASN A 156 4.07 5.67 14.96
C ASN A 156 3.74 7.17 15.17
N LEU A 157 2.98 7.51 16.21
CA LEU A 157 2.71 8.91 16.57
C LEU A 157 3.99 9.65 16.98
N GLU A 158 4.88 9.01 17.73
CA GLU A 158 6.20 9.56 18.06
C GLU A 158 7.00 9.85 16.80
N LYS A 159 7.05 8.89 15.88
CA LYS A 159 7.74 9.05 14.59
C LYS A 159 7.13 10.19 13.76
N LEU A 160 5.80 10.25 13.64
CA LEU A 160 5.11 11.38 13.01
C LEU A 160 5.44 12.71 13.67
N THR A 161 5.62 12.74 14.99
CA THR A 161 5.97 13.96 15.73
C THR A 161 7.40 14.41 15.42
N GLU A 162 8.32 13.49 15.17
CA GLU A 162 9.70 13.79 14.78
C GLU A 162 9.81 14.38 13.36
N ILE A 163 9.06 13.79 12.41
CA ILE A 163 9.16 14.18 11.00
C ILE A 163 8.28 15.38 10.65
N CYS A 164 7.26 15.62 11.44
CA CYS A 164 6.19 16.58 11.19
C CYS A 164 6.48 17.91 11.88
N VAL A 165 6.93 18.91 11.12
CA VAL A 165 7.36 20.21 11.69
C VAL A 165 6.17 21.19 11.85
N PHE A 166 5.21 21.20 10.92
CA PHE A 166 4.03 22.09 10.93
C PHE A 166 2.81 21.41 10.30
N ASN A 167 1.63 21.55 10.94
CA ASN A 167 0.29 21.24 10.40
C ASN A 167 0.19 19.93 9.60
N CYS A 168 0.56 18.80 10.22
CA CYS A 168 0.39 17.51 9.60
C CYS A 168 -0.96 16.93 9.99
N ASP A 169 -1.81 16.75 9.02
CA ASP A 169 -3.13 16.18 9.21
C ASP A 169 -3.01 14.72 9.70
N GLU A 170 -2.08 13.94 9.18
CA GLU A 170 -1.80 12.54 9.53
C GLU A 170 -1.45 12.37 11.01
N LYS A 171 -0.58 13.25 11.53
CA LYS A 171 -0.25 13.27 12.98
C LYS A 171 -1.47 13.59 13.82
N LYS A 172 -2.27 14.57 13.40
CA LYS A 172 -3.48 14.97 14.11
C LYS A 172 -4.50 13.84 14.10
N GLU A 173 -4.76 13.23 12.96
CA GLU A 173 -5.69 12.11 12.81
C GLU A 173 -5.30 10.94 13.70
N LEU A 174 -4.03 10.51 13.71
CA LEU A 174 -3.58 9.43 14.58
C LEU A 174 -3.67 9.82 16.05
N SER A 175 -3.34 11.06 16.44
CA SER A 175 -3.47 11.53 17.81
C SER A 175 -4.93 11.51 18.29
N GLU A 176 -5.87 11.90 17.44
CA GLU A 176 -7.31 11.84 17.72
C GLU A 176 -7.79 10.39 17.86
N ALA A 177 -7.34 9.50 16.97
CA ALA A 177 -7.65 8.07 17.04
C ALA A 177 -7.14 7.42 18.33
N ILE A 178 -5.91 7.75 18.74
CA ILE A 178 -5.33 7.29 20.01
C ILE A 178 -6.15 7.81 21.22
N SER A 179 -6.47 9.10 21.25
CA SER A 179 -7.26 9.68 22.36
C SER A 179 -8.65 9.04 22.47
N LYS A 180 -9.26 8.72 21.33
CA LYS A 180 -10.52 7.97 21.30
C LYS A 180 -10.35 6.58 21.87
N TYR A 181 -9.33 5.84 21.42
CA TYR A 181 -9.03 4.49 21.90
C TYR A 181 -8.78 4.46 23.42
N GLU A 182 -8.01 5.42 23.97
CA GLU A 182 -7.76 5.57 25.40
C GLU A 182 -9.05 5.75 26.19
N SER A 183 -9.93 6.63 25.71
CA SER A 183 -11.23 6.91 26.36
C SER A 183 -12.15 5.68 26.38
N GLU A 184 -12.14 4.88 25.31
CA GLU A 184 -12.96 3.67 25.17
C GLU A 184 -12.43 2.51 26.02
N ASN A 185 -11.13 2.47 26.29
CA ASN A 185 -10.45 1.38 27.03
C ASN A 185 -10.05 1.76 28.45
N ASN A 186 -10.38 2.99 28.90
CA ASN A 186 -10.06 3.52 30.26
C ASN A 186 -8.54 3.51 30.55
N LEU A 187 -7.73 3.90 29.57
CA LEU A 187 -6.28 4.01 29.68
C LEU A 187 -5.84 5.41 30.15
#